data_b2011df20124ea24d0662e31371834d1
#
_entry.id   b2011df20124ea24d0662e31371834d1
#
_cell.length_a   1.000
_cell.length_b   1.000
_cell.length_c   1.000
_cell.angle_alpha   90.00
_cell.angle_beta   90.00
_cell.angle_gamma   90.00
#
_symmetry.space_group_name_H-M   'P 1'
#
loop_
_entity.id
_entity.type
_entity.pdbx_description
1 polymer ?
#
loop_
_entity_poly.entity_id
_entity_poly.type
_entity_poly.pdbx_seq_one_letter_code
_entity_poly.pdbx_strand_id
1 'polypeptide(L)'
;ALALGLAFAAPALAQNVVPEITIFKNPQCGCCENYADYLAKNGFVVTVKPTHDLAALSRTVGIADEFQGCHLGMVDGYAVSGHVPVKTLKRLLSERPSIKGITLPGMPMGSPGMNGAKAEPFTIYEVGSGDKSATPKVYAVE
;
A
#
# COMPACT_ATOMS: atom_id res chain seq x y z
N ALA A 1 -10.17 33.77 47.54
CA ALA A 1 -10.10 34.04 46.09
C ALA A 1 -9.50 32.80 45.39
N LEU A 2 -10.33 32.04 44.68
CA LEU A 2 -9.86 30.90 43.83
C LEU A 2 -9.60 31.40 42.41
N ALA A 3 -8.36 31.36 41.98
CA ALA A 3 -7.99 31.68 40.60
C ALA A 3 -8.17 30.43 39.73
N LEU A 4 -9.14 30.44 38.84
CA LEU A 4 -9.38 29.41 37.84
C LEU A 4 -8.43 29.67 36.66
N GLY A 5 -7.36 28.87 36.55
CA GLY A 5 -6.43 28.92 35.40
C GLY A 5 -7.07 28.26 34.18
N LEU A 6 -7.38 29.03 33.13
CA LEU A 6 -7.76 28.52 31.82
C LEU A 6 -6.47 28.01 31.12
N ALA A 7 -6.34 26.71 30.98
CA ALA A 7 -5.31 26.11 30.11
C ALA A 7 -5.77 26.20 28.65
N PHE A 8 -5.12 27.05 27.85
CA PHE A 8 -5.28 27.08 26.40
C PHE A 8 -4.53 25.88 25.79
N ALA A 9 -5.25 24.88 25.30
CA ALA A 9 -4.68 23.84 24.46
C ALA A 9 -4.35 24.45 23.08
N ALA A 10 -3.07 24.55 22.77
CA ALA A 10 -2.62 24.95 21.44
C ALA A 10 -3.00 23.87 20.42
N PRO A 11 -3.53 24.23 19.24
CA PRO A 11 -3.80 23.26 18.19
C PRO A 11 -2.48 22.64 17.74
N ALA A 12 -2.36 21.32 17.84
CA ALA A 12 -1.26 20.59 17.26
C ALA A 12 -1.34 20.75 15.74
N LEU A 13 -0.38 21.46 15.15
CA LEU A 13 -0.22 21.53 13.70
C LEU A 13 0.10 20.12 13.21
N ALA A 14 -0.85 19.49 12.51
CA ALA A 14 -0.60 18.24 11.81
C ALA A 14 0.51 18.49 10.78
N GLN A 15 1.71 17.99 11.04
CA GLN A 15 2.79 18.03 10.08
C GLN A 15 2.36 17.14 8.90
N ASN A 16 2.32 17.71 7.70
CA ASN A 16 2.15 16.96 6.45
C ASN A 16 3.42 16.13 6.24
N VAL A 17 3.50 14.98 6.91
CA VAL A 17 4.59 14.03 6.69
C VAL A 17 4.38 13.41 5.33
N VAL A 18 5.33 13.63 4.41
CA VAL A 18 5.34 12.99 3.10
C VAL A 18 5.55 11.49 3.31
N PRO A 19 4.63 10.61 2.84
CA PRO A 19 4.77 9.19 3.07
C PRO A 19 5.96 8.62 2.29
N GLU A 20 6.79 7.84 2.99
CA GLU A 20 7.91 7.12 2.39
C GLU A 20 7.52 5.67 2.15
N ILE A 21 7.77 5.16 0.94
CA ILE A 21 7.50 3.78 0.57
C ILE A 21 8.76 3.11 0.01
N THR A 22 9.08 1.92 0.52
CA THR A 22 10.10 1.05 -0.05
C THR A 22 9.43 -0.03 -0.89
N ILE A 23 9.80 -0.13 -2.17
CA ILE A 23 9.27 -1.12 -3.12
C ILE A 23 10.32 -2.20 -3.37
N PHE A 24 10.02 -3.43 -2.96
CA PHE A 24 10.78 -4.63 -3.31
C PHE A 24 10.22 -5.22 -4.60
N LYS A 25 11.07 -5.44 -5.58
CA LYS A 25 10.66 -5.92 -6.91
C LYS A 25 11.69 -6.86 -7.52
N ASN A 26 11.25 -7.72 -8.45
CA ASN A 26 12.20 -8.47 -9.27
C ASN A 26 13.05 -7.47 -10.09
N PRO A 27 14.36 -7.67 -10.21
CA PRO A 27 15.25 -6.77 -10.95
C PRO A 27 14.79 -6.44 -12.37
N GLN A 28 14.13 -7.38 -13.06
CA GLN A 28 13.66 -7.23 -14.44
C GLN A 28 12.23 -6.72 -14.59
N CYS A 29 11.55 -6.34 -13.47
CA CYS A 29 10.16 -5.87 -13.51
C CYS A 29 10.09 -4.40 -13.96
N GLY A 30 9.83 -4.15 -15.23
CA GLY A 30 9.69 -2.78 -15.78
C GLY A 30 8.41 -2.08 -15.34
N CYS A 31 7.28 -2.78 -15.22
CA CYS A 31 6.02 -2.18 -14.75
C CYS A 31 6.12 -1.73 -13.29
N CYS A 32 6.99 -2.35 -12.49
CA CYS A 32 7.23 -1.91 -11.12
C CYS A 32 7.98 -0.57 -11.06
N GLU A 33 8.87 -0.28 -12.01
CA GLU A 33 9.49 1.05 -12.15
C GLU A 33 8.43 2.10 -12.50
N ASN A 34 7.55 1.79 -13.45
CA ASN A 34 6.45 2.69 -13.81
C ASN A 34 5.52 2.97 -12.62
N TYR A 35 5.29 1.96 -11.77
CA TYR A 35 4.51 2.15 -10.54
C TYR A 35 5.24 3.02 -9.52
N ALA A 36 6.54 2.85 -9.35
CA ALA A 36 7.35 3.71 -8.50
C ALA A 36 7.28 5.18 -8.95
N ASP A 37 7.42 5.43 -10.26
CA ASP A 37 7.27 6.76 -10.85
C ASP A 37 5.86 7.35 -10.64
N TYR A 38 4.83 6.51 -10.78
CA TYR A 38 3.45 6.91 -10.50
C TYR A 38 3.28 7.36 -9.05
N LEU A 39 3.80 6.62 -8.08
CA LEU A 39 3.73 7.00 -6.66
C LEU A 39 4.50 8.29 -6.38
N ALA A 40 5.70 8.44 -6.93
CA ALA A 40 6.50 9.66 -6.78
C ALA A 40 5.77 10.89 -7.31
N LYS A 41 5.13 10.79 -8.48
CA LYS A 41 4.28 11.86 -9.06
C LYS A 41 3.03 12.17 -8.21
N ASN A 42 2.63 11.25 -7.32
CA ASN A 42 1.48 11.41 -6.44
C ASN A 42 1.85 11.74 -4.98
N GLY A 43 3.10 12.17 -4.75
CA GLY A 43 3.54 12.75 -3.48
C GLY A 43 4.14 11.76 -2.50
N PHE A 44 4.65 10.60 -2.97
CA PHE A 44 5.41 9.67 -2.15
C PHE A 44 6.92 9.85 -2.37
N VAL A 45 7.70 9.65 -1.32
CA VAL A 45 9.14 9.40 -1.42
C VAL A 45 9.33 7.90 -1.64
N VAL A 46 9.88 7.50 -2.79
CA VAL A 46 9.95 6.10 -3.21
C VAL A 46 11.39 5.62 -3.21
N THR A 47 11.65 4.51 -2.51
CA THR A 47 12.91 3.77 -2.57
C THR A 47 12.66 2.42 -3.23
N VAL A 48 13.38 2.10 -4.30
CA VAL A 48 13.28 0.82 -5.01
C VAL A 48 14.41 -0.11 -4.59
N LYS A 49 14.08 -1.33 -4.17
CA LYS A 49 15.03 -2.37 -3.77
C LYS A 49 14.81 -3.64 -4.62
N PRO A 50 15.69 -3.92 -5.58
CA PRO A 50 15.64 -5.18 -6.33
C PRO A 50 15.87 -6.38 -5.42
N THR A 51 15.12 -7.47 -5.65
CA THR A 51 15.25 -8.74 -4.92
C THR A 51 14.87 -9.92 -5.81
N HIS A 52 15.51 -11.07 -5.59
CA HIS A 52 15.11 -12.34 -6.19
C HIS A 52 14.16 -13.15 -5.29
N ASP A 53 13.93 -12.68 -4.05
CA ASP A 53 13.16 -13.39 -3.02
C ASP A 53 11.78 -12.76 -2.76
N LEU A 54 11.20 -12.09 -3.76
CA LEU A 54 9.96 -11.33 -3.63
C LEU A 54 8.80 -12.18 -3.07
N ALA A 55 8.64 -13.41 -3.58
CA ALA A 55 7.58 -14.30 -3.13
C ALA A 55 7.74 -14.69 -1.65
N ALA A 56 8.98 -14.97 -1.22
CA ALA A 56 9.27 -15.26 0.18
C ALA A 56 9.02 -14.06 1.08
N LEU A 57 9.45 -12.85 0.68
CA LEU A 57 9.16 -11.61 1.41
C LEU A 57 7.66 -11.37 1.55
N SER A 58 6.89 -11.57 0.48
CA SER A 58 5.43 -11.42 0.50
C SER A 58 4.76 -12.38 1.48
N ARG A 59 5.21 -13.64 1.55
CA ARG A 59 4.72 -14.60 2.55
C ARG A 59 5.04 -14.18 3.98
N THR A 60 6.20 -13.57 4.24
CA THR A 60 6.56 -13.12 5.60
C THR A 60 5.62 -12.06 6.15
N VAL A 61 5.04 -11.24 5.28
CA VAL A 61 4.05 -10.22 5.67
C VAL A 61 2.60 -10.75 5.63
N GLY A 62 2.41 -12.02 5.27
CA GLY A 62 1.12 -12.71 5.32
C GLY A 62 0.33 -12.72 4.02
N ILE A 63 0.98 -12.50 2.86
CA ILE A 63 0.35 -12.56 1.55
C ILE A 63 0.55 -13.97 0.96
N ALA A 64 -0.53 -14.72 0.78
CA ALA A 64 -0.50 -16.02 0.12
C ALA A 64 -0.18 -15.87 -1.37
N ASP A 65 0.41 -16.90 -1.98
CA ASP A 65 0.97 -16.83 -3.33
C ASP A 65 -0.06 -16.37 -4.39
N GLU A 66 -1.29 -16.83 -4.29
CA GLU A 66 -2.40 -16.48 -5.20
C GLU A 66 -2.87 -15.03 -5.05
N PHE A 67 -2.51 -14.35 -3.96
CA PHE A 67 -2.84 -12.94 -3.70
C PHE A 67 -1.65 -11.99 -3.87
N GLN A 68 -0.52 -12.47 -4.34
CA GLN A 68 0.65 -11.63 -4.57
C GLN A 68 0.52 -10.80 -5.86
N GLY A 69 0.97 -9.56 -5.80
CA GLY A 69 1.22 -8.73 -6.97
C GLY A 69 2.68 -8.84 -7.42
N CYS A 70 3.06 -8.07 -8.43
CA CYS A 70 4.41 -8.13 -9.04
C CYS A 70 5.50 -7.41 -8.21
N HIS A 71 5.15 -6.73 -7.14
CA HIS A 71 6.07 -6.10 -6.18
C HIS A 71 5.43 -6.03 -4.79
N LEU A 72 6.25 -5.74 -3.80
CA LEU A 72 5.84 -5.52 -2.41
C LEU A 72 6.33 -4.14 -1.96
N GLY A 73 5.41 -3.24 -1.65
CA GLY A 73 5.68 -1.97 -1.00
C GLY A 73 5.55 -2.08 0.52
N MET A 74 6.42 -1.37 1.24
CA MET A 74 6.29 -1.18 2.68
C MET A 74 6.16 0.31 2.95
N VAL A 75 5.07 0.74 3.55
CA VAL A 75 4.77 2.13 3.86
C VAL A 75 4.11 2.24 5.23
N ASP A 76 4.70 3.01 6.12
CA ASP A 76 4.15 3.30 7.46
C ASP A 76 3.68 2.05 8.23
N GLY A 77 4.41 0.95 8.11
CA GLY A 77 4.12 -0.36 8.73
C GLY A 77 3.16 -1.24 7.93
N TYR A 78 2.54 -0.76 6.86
CA TYR A 78 1.67 -1.54 6.00
C TYR A 78 2.41 -2.19 4.83
N ALA A 79 2.04 -3.42 4.51
CA ALA A 79 2.40 -4.09 3.27
C ALA A 79 1.41 -3.69 2.16
N VAL A 80 1.93 -3.31 0.99
CA VAL A 80 1.13 -2.97 -0.18
C VAL A 80 1.65 -3.78 -1.36
N SER A 81 0.90 -4.78 -1.80
CA SER A 81 1.31 -5.67 -2.89
C SER A 81 0.58 -5.33 -4.18
N GLY A 82 1.32 -5.29 -5.29
CA GLY A 82 0.80 -5.00 -6.61
C GLY A 82 0.50 -3.53 -6.87
N HIS A 83 -0.11 -3.26 -8.00
CA HIS A 83 -0.33 -1.92 -8.56
C HIS A 83 -1.56 -1.21 -7.97
N VAL A 84 -1.60 -1.10 -6.64
CA VAL A 84 -2.73 -0.47 -5.91
C VAL A 84 -2.85 1.00 -6.29
N PRO A 85 -4.04 1.50 -6.68
CA PRO A 85 -4.25 2.92 -6.97
C PRO A 85 -3.94 3.82 -5.77
N VAL A 86 -3.33 4.97 -6.03
CA VAL A 86 -2.91 5.93 -4.98
C VAL A 86 -4.07 6.40 -4.11
N LYS A 87 -5.29 6.47 -4.65
CA LYS A 87 -6.49 6.83 -3.89
C LYS A 87 -6.73 5.83 -2.75
N THR A 88 -6.68 4.53 -3.06
CA THR A 88 -6.83 3.47 -2.05
C THR A 88 -5.64 3.43 -1.09
N LEU A 89 -4.41 3.66 -1.58
CA LEU A 89 -3.23 3.75 -0.71
C LEU A 89 -3.32 4.93 0.27
N LYS A 90 -3.73 6.11 -0.18
CA LYS A 90 -3.94 7.28 0.70
C LYS A 90 -5.07 7.04 1.71
N ARG A 91 -6.14 6.33 1.30
CA ARG A 91 -7.21 5.91 2.20
C ARG A 91 -6.67 5.01 3.32
N LEU A 92 -5.86 4.00 2.99
CA LEU A 92 -5.21 3.11 3.95
C LEU A 92 -4.40 3.89 5.00
N LEU A 93 -3.58 4.83 4.55
CA LEU A 93 -2.73 5.64 5.42
C LEU A 93 -3.54 6.62 6.31
N SER A 94 -4.69 7.07 5.83
CA SER A 94 -5.59 7.95 6.57
C SER A 94 -6.44 7.20 7.60
N GLU A 95 -7.04 6.07 7.21
CA GLU A 95 -7.92 5.27 8.07
C GLU A 95 -7.15 4.47 9.12
N ARG A 96 -5.92 4.06 8.82
CA ARG A 96 -5.04 3.26 9.69
C ARG A 96 -5.72 2.04 10.30
N PRO A 97 -6.37 1.19 9.48
CA PRO A 97 -7.08 0.02 9.99
C PRO A 97 -6.12 -0.99 10.65
N SER A 98 -6.63 -1.82 11.56
CA SER A 98 -5.86 -2.85 12.25
C SER A 98 -5.66 -4.10 11.36
N ILE A 99 -5.00 -3.92 10.22
CA ILE A 99 -4.61 -4.95 9.25
C ILE A 99 -3.11 -4.86 8.98
N LYS A 100 -2.52 -5.87 8.37
CA LYS A 100 -1.10 -5.83 7.99
C LYS A 100 -0.83 -5.09 6.69
N GLY A 101 -1.84 -4.93 5.84
CA GLY A 101 -1.72 -4.26 4.55
C GLY A 101 -2.86 -4.56 3.60
N ILE A 102 -2.62 -4.28 2.33
CA ILE A 102 -3.56 -4.51 1.23
C ILE A 102 -2.84 -5.12 0.03
N THR A 103 -3.57 -5.82 -0.82
CA THR A 103 -3.02 -6.41 -2.05
C THR A 103 -3.99 -6.28 -3.23
N LEU A 104 -3.46 -5.91 -4.39
CA LEU A 104 -4.09 -6.08 -5.71
C LEU A 104 -3.37 -7.23 -6.40
N PRO A 105 -3.95 -8.45 -6.44
CA PRO A 105 -3.28 -9.62 -6.98
C PRO A 105 -2.94 -9.50 -8.47
N GLY A 106 -1.85 -10.13 -8.87
CA GLY A 106 -1.44 -10.17 -10.26
C GLY A 106 -0.98 -8.82 -10.81
N MET A 107 -1.26 -8.60 -12.08
CA MET A 107 -0.89 -7.39 -12.84
C MET A 107 -2.05 -6.98 -13.76
N PRO A 108 -3.17 -6.49 -13.20
CA PRO A 108 -4.34 -6.15 -14.02
C PRO A 108 -4.02 -5.04 -15.03
N MET A 109 -4.46 -5.23 -16.28
CA MET A 109 -4.33 -4.20 -17.31
C MET A 109 -5.02 -2.90 -16.89
N GLY A 110 -4.39 -1.77 -17.19
CA GLY A 110 -4.88 -0.45 -16.84
C GLY A 110 -4.71 -0.07 -15.36
N SER A 111 -4.16 -0.93 -14.51
CA SER A 111 -3.73 -0.53 -13.17
C SER A 111 -2.52 0.42 -13.23
N PRO A 112 -2.28 1.25 -12.21
CA PRO A 112 -1.20 2.24 -12.25
C PRO A 112 0.16 1.61 -12.58
N GLY A 113 0.85 2.11 -13.60
CA GLY A 113 2.13 1.57 -14.07
C GLY A 113 2.01 0.42 -15.07
N MET A 114 0.82 -0.13 -15.28
CA MET A 114 0.53 -1.10 -16.33
C MET A 114 0.02 -0.43 -17.60
N ASN A 115 0.31 -1.04 -18.75
CA ASN A 115 -0.24 -0.62 -20.02
C ASN A 115 -1.67 -1.14 -20.21
N GLY A 116 -2.35 -0.60 -21.25
CA GLY A 116 -3.68 -1.03 -21.65
C GLY A 116 -4.80 -0.30 -20.94
N ALA A 117 -6.03 -0.55 -21.41
CA ALA A 117 -7.23 -0.01 -20.81
C ALA A 117 -7.71 -0.91 -19.66
N LYS A 118 -8.29 -0.28 -18.65
CA LYS A 118 -8.94 -1.01 -17.56
C LYS A 118 -10.13 -1.77 -18.11
N ALA A 119 -10.08 -3.10 -18.03
CA ALA A 119 -11.13 -4.01 -18.52
C ALA A 119 -12.13 -4.37 -17.42
N GLU A 120 -11.68 -4.47 -16.17
CA GLU A 120 -12.48 -4.91 -15.02
C GLU A 120 -12.18 -4.03 -13.80
N PRO A 121 -13.09 -3.98 -12.81
CA PRO A 121 -12.81 -3.35 -11.54
C PRO A 121 -11.62 -4.00 -10.83
N PHE A 122 -10.79 -3.20 -10.17
CA PHE A 122 -9.69 -3.71 -9.37
C PHE A 122 -10.18 -4.09 -7.98
N THR A 123 -10.20 -5.39 -7.68
CA THR A 123 -10.52 -5.86 -6.32
C THR A 123 -9.26 -5.90 -5.47
N ILE A 124 -9.23 -5.08 -4.44
CA ILE A 124 -8.12 -4.94 -3.51
C ILE A 124 -8.52 -5.61 -2.20
N TYR A 125 -7.67 -6.51 -1.70
CA TYR A 125 -7.94 -7.32 -0.53
C TYR A 125 -7.13 -6.88 0.69
N GLU A 126 -7.67 -7.14 1.89
CA GLU A 126 -6.95 -6.96 3.15
C GLU A 126 -5.90 -8.06 3.35
N VAL A 127 -4.76 -7.71 3.94
CA VAL A 127 -3.72 -8.65 4.35
C VAL A 127 -3.74 -8.78 5.87
N GLY A 128 -3.81 -10.01 6.36
CA GLY A 128 -3.69 -10.29 7.80
C GLY A 128 -4.90 -9.94 8.65
N SER A 129 -6.11 -9.84 8.05
CA SER A 129 -7.36 -9.50 8.75
C SER A 129 -8.19 -10.71 9.22
N GLY A 130 -7.68 -11.95 9.12
CA GLY A 130 -8.48 -13.11 9.48
C GLY A 130 -7.78 -14.46 9.37
N ASP A 131 -8.58 -15.52 9.30
CA ASP A 131 -8.14 -16.89 9.12
C ASP A 131 -7.32 -17.04 7.82
N LYS A 132 -6.10 -17.58 7.94
CA LYS A 132 -5.18 -17.81 6.81
C LYS A 132 -5.73 -18.81 5.78
N SER A 133 -6.76 -19.56 6.13
CA SER A 133 -7.42 -20.56 5.26
C SER A 133 -8.60 -20.00 4.46
N ALA A 134 -9.04 -18.77 4.75
CA ALA A 134 -10.18 -18.14 4.09
C ALA A 134 -9.71 -17.14 3.00
N THR A 135 -10.55 -16.92 2.00
CA THR A 135 -10.37 -15.82 1.05
C THR A 135 -10.29 -14.49 1.81
N PRO A 136 -9.25 -13.67 1.58
CA PRO A 136 -9.12 -12.38 2.24
C PRO A 136 -10.34 -11.49 2.02
N LYS A 137 -10.63 -10.63 3.00
CA LYS A 137 -11.71 -9.64 2.87
C LYS A 137 -11.37 -8.62 1.79
N VAL A 138 -12.40 -8.16 1.09
CA VAL A 138 -12.27 -7.04 0.15
C VAL A 138 -12.10 -5.75 0.94
N TYR A 139 -11.01 -5.02 0.67
CA TYR A 139 -10.75 -3.69 1.23
C TYR A 139 -11.38 -2.59 0.37
N ALA A 140 -11.22 -2.68 -0.95
CA ALA A 140 -11.77 -1.72 -1.89
C ALA A 140 -12.01 -2.37 -3.26
N VAL A 141 -12.92 -1.77 -4.02
CA VAL A 141 -13.11 -2.03 -5.46
C VAL A 141 -12.98 -0.68 -6.18
N GLU A 142 -12.08 -0.58 -7.15
CA GLU A 142 -11.76 0.65 -7.89
C GLU A 142 -12.17 0.54 -9.36
#